data_bbf9fb75efa8f97fcb57a1bfe8aef9fc
#
_entry.id   bbf9fb75efa8f97fcb57a1bfe8aef9fc
#
_cell.length_a   1.000
_cell.length_b   1.000
_cell.length_c   1.000
_cell.angle_alpha   90.00
_cell.angle_beta   90.00
_cell.angle_gamma   90.00
#
_symmetry.space_group_name_H-M   'P 1'
#
loop_
_entity.id
_entity.type
_entity.pdbx_description
1 polymer ?
#
loop_
_entity_poly.entity_id
_entity_poly.type
_entity_poly.pdbx_seq_one_letter_code
_entity_poly.pdbx_strand_id
1 'polypeptide(L)'
;MLKISSAHRVRSFFLPSENVQSMTKPFKVSQSKMVQSILLSSFILPILSYSHVGNAADAVIKKWVDSEFTESTLSKEQQIKELEWFAKAAKPYKGLEIHVVSETLATHEYESNVLAKAFSEITGIRLIHELTGEDDVVKKIQTQSEKDIQLYDGYINDSDFIGAHFRSGKVLAITDLISGTGKSVTNPNLDLPDFIGLKFTTGPDNKLYQLPDQQFANLYWYRADWFERADLKKKFKELYGYELGVPVNWSAYEDIAEFFSVHVKELDGHKVYGHMDYGRMDPSIGWRFSDAWLSMAGASDVGLPNGLPVDEWGIRVENCHPVGASVSRGGEANGPASVYALDRFVTWLKKFAPPEAYKMDFSEAGGVPSQGHIAQQIFWYTAFTADMIKPGIPVVNADGSPKWRMAPSPKGPYWRAGMKLGYQDVGAWTFMKNSNKDRRNAAWLYAQFVVSKTVSLKKTLKGLTPIRKSDI
;
A
#
# COMPACT_ATOMS: atom_id res chain seq x y z
N MET A 1 -52.31 -5.97 16.28
CA MET A 1 -52.20 -7.04 17.28
C MET A 1 -51.56 -8.23 16.61
N LEU A 2 -50.32 -8.50 16.90
CA LEU A 2 -49.71 -9.84 16.90
C LEU A 2 -48.30 -9.67 17.47
N LYS A 3 -48.14 -10.08 18.70
CA LYS A 3 -46.87 -10.27 19.41
C LYS A 3 -46.26 -11.58 18.92
N ILE A 4 -44.99 -11.56 18.50
CA ILE A 4 -44.17 -12.77 18.48
C ILE A 4 -42.90 -12.46 19.26
N SER A 5 -42.84 -13.09 20.45
CA SER A 5 -41.66 -13.25 21.29
C SER A 5 -40.95 -14.53 20.88
N SER A 6 -39.64 -14.47 20.64
CA SER A 6 -38.81 -15.69 20.82
C SER A 6 -37.39 -15.28 21.21
N ALA A 7 -37.10 -15.49 22.47
CA ALA A 7 -35.75 -15.45 23.01
C ALA A 7 -35.01 -16.74 22.62
N HIS A 8 -33.84 -16.62 21.99
CA HIS A 8 -32.92 -17.75 21.87
C HIS A 8 -31.73 -17.52 22.81
N ARG A 9 -31.67 -18.43 23.81
CA ARG A 9 -30.54 -18.59 24.72
C ARG A 9 -29.35 -19.18 23.93
N VAL A 10 -28.22 -18.50 23.95
CA VAL A 10 -26.94 -19.07 23.55
C VAL A 10 -26.36 -19.81 24.76
N ARG A 11 -26.17 -21.10 24.63
CA ARG A 11 -25.48 -21.96 25.62
C ARG A 11 -23.98 -21.79 25.44
N SER A 12 -23.30 -21.36 26.48
CA SER A 12 -21.85 -21.41 26.62
C SER A 12 -21.40 -22.87 26.85
N PHE A 13 -20.48 -23.35 25.99
CA PHE A 13 -19.76 -24.60 26.26
C PHE A 13 -18.45 -24.23 26.98
N PHE A 14 -18.39 -24.67 28.26
CA PHE A 14 -17.13 -24.77 29.00
C PHE A 14 -16.53 -26.16 28.72
N LEU A 15 -15.24 -26.19 28.37
CA LEU A 15 -14.41 -27.39 28.44
C LEU A 15 -13.40 -27.23 29.57
N PRO A 16 -13.04 -28.29 30.29
CA PRO A 16 -12.29 -28.22 31.54
C PRO A 16 -10.78 -28.13 31.34
N SER A 17 -10.14 -27.40 32.25
CA SER A 17 -8.73 -27.25 32.41
C SER A 17 -8.05 -28.55 32.83
N GLU A 18 -7.07 -29.02 32.06
CA GLU A 18 -6.14 -30.04 32.54
C GLU A 18 -4.88 -29.42 33.15
N ASN A 19 -4.59 -29.92 34.35
CA ASN A 19 -3.40 -29.61 35.16
C ASN A 19 -2.10 -30.07 34.46
N VAL A 20 -1.13 -29.19 34.32
CA VAL A 20 0.28 -29.58 34.12
C VAL A 20 1.09 -29.17 35.32
N GLN A 21 1.55 -30.19 36.04
CA GLN A 21 2.43 -30.07 37.19
C GLN A 21 3.82 -29.60 36.79
N SER A 22 4.35 -28.71 37.60
CA SER A 22 5.71 -28.21 37.58
C SER A 22 6.73 -29.32 37.94
N MET A 23 7.78 -29.45 37.15
CA MET A 23 9.02 -30.10 37.58
C MET A 23 10.18 -29.12 37.53
N THR A 24 10.52 -28.54 38.65
CA THR A 24 11.76 -27.83 38.89
C THR A 24 12.80 -28.82 39.40
N LYS A 25 13.95 -28.90 38.74
CA LYS A 25 15.18 -29.42 39.31
C LYS A 25 16.29 -28.39 39.17
N PRO A 26 17.08 -28.13 40.25
CA PRO A 26 18.15 -27.14 40.22
C PRO A 26 19.45 -27.77 39.72
N PHE A 27 20.15 -27.06 38.86
CA PHE A 27 21.54 -27.39 38.49
C PHE A 27 22.49 -26.72 39.43
N LYS A 28 23.36 -27.55 40.08
CA LYS A 28 24.46 -27.15 40.95
C LYS A 28 25.63 -26.64 40.10
N VAL A 29 26.08 -25.43 40.40
CA VAL A 29 27.35 -24.88 39.90
C VAL A 29 28.48 -25.36 40.82
N SER A 30 29.48 -26.01 40.25
CA SER A 30 30.73 -26.36 40.90
C SER A 30 31.73 -25.22 40.81
N GLN A 31 32.18 -24.73 41.97
CA GLN A 31 33.32 -23.84 42.08
C GLN A 31 34.63 -24.65 42.06
N SER A 32 35.59 -24.27 41.23
CA SER A 32 36.98 -24.67 41.45
C SER A 32 37.88 -23.43 41.47
N LYS A 33 38.78 -23.49 42.46
CA LYS A 33 39.63 -22.42 42.96
C LYS A 33 40.86 -22.14 42.06
N MET A 34 41.20 -20.87 41.93
CA MET A 34 42.44 -20.20 42.28
C MET A 34 43.78 -20.76 41.77
N VAL A 35 44.50 -19.97 41.00
CA VAL A 35 45.92 -19.70 41.20
C VAL A 35 46.26 -18.28 40.79
N GLN A 36 46.78 -17.50 41.75
CA GLN A 36 47.44 -16.22 41.56
C GLN A 36 48.82 -16.41 40.95
N SER A 37 49.18 -15.56 40.00
CA SER A 37 50.60 -15.24 39.74
C SER A 37 50.72 -13.77 39.33
N ILE A 38 51.39 -13.04 40.19
CA ILE A 38 51.81 -11.66 40.02
C ILE A 38 53.05 -11.67 39.12
N LEU A 39 53.09 -10.81 38.09
CA LEU A 39 54.34 -10.22 37.61
C LEU A 39 54.08 -8.85 36.95
N LEU A 40 54.83 -7.88 37.47
CA LEU A 40 54.97 -6.51 36.97
C LEU A 40 55.47 -6.48 35.53
N SER A 41 54.97 -5.56 34.73
CA SER A 41 55.76 -4.45 34.17
C SER A 41 55.14 -3.80 32.96
N SER A 42 55.34 -2.48 32.92
CA SER A 42 55.39 -1.60 31.74
C SER A 42 54.12 -0.91 31.32
N PHE A 43 54.01 0.32 31.79
CA PHE A 43 53.24 1.39 31.15
C PHE A 43 53.65 1.53 29.69
N ILE A 44 52.71 1.23 28.78
CA ILE A 44 52.69 1.78 27.43
C ILE A 44 51.24 2.31 27.22
N LEU A 45 51.13 3.63 27.09
CA LEU A 45 49.88 4.28 26.63
C LEU A 45 49.48 3.67 25.30
N PRO A 46 48.22 3.27 25.11
CA PRO A 46 47.66 3.19 23.78
C PRO A 46 46.98 4.52 23.46
N ILE A 47 47.74 5.48 22.96
CA ILE A 47 47.18 6.47 22.03
C ILE A 47 47.09 5.73 20.71
N LEU A 48 45.89 5.36 20.26
CA LEU A 48 45.48 5.03 18.91
C LEU A 48 44.32 4.03 18.91
N SER A 49 43.09 4.50 19.09
CA SER A 49 41.89 3.70 18.73
C SER A 49 40.67 4.57 18.42
N TYR A 50 40.87 5.86 18.12
CA TYR A 50 39.73 6.72 17.78
C TYR A 50 39.45 6.86 16.26
N SER A 51 40.32 6.29 15.41
CA SER A 51 40.20 6.47 13.94
C SER A 51 39.59 5.27 13.19
N HIS A 52 39.23 4.15 13.86
CA HIS A 52 38.73 2.96 13.14
C HIS A 52 37.19 2.83 13.10
N VAL A 53 36.45 3.54 13.95
CA VAL A 53 34.98 3.48 13.93
C VAL A 53 34.38 4.32 12.81
N GLY A 54 35.00 5.44 12.46
CA GLY A 54 34.60 6.26 11.31
C GLY A 54 34.75 5.52 9.98
N ASN A 55 35.89 4.85 9.77
CA ASN A 55 36.19 4.16 8.51
C ASN A 55 35.25 2.96 8.21
N ALA A 56 34.71 2.30 9.19
CA ALA A 56 33.83 1.13 8.96
C ALA A 56 32.42 1.58 8.53
N ALA A 57 31.85 2.60 9.16
CA ALA A 57 30.53 3.14 8.78
C ALA A 57 30.58 3.78 7.39
N ASP A 58 31.62 4.54 7.10
CA ASP A 58 31.82 5.18 5.79
C ASP A 58 31.98 4.13 4.68
N ALA A 59 32.68 3.02 4.94
CA ALA A 59 32.81 1.91 3.99
C ALA A 59 31.45 1.25 3.69
N VAL A 60 30.57 1.09 4.70
CA VAL A 60 29.23 0.53 4.53
C VAL A 60 28.35 1.47 3.70
N ILE A 61 28.34 2.75 4.04
CA ILE A 61 27.58 3.77 3.28
C ILE A 61 28.03 3.79 1.81
N LYS A 62 29.35 3.86 1.58
CA LYS A 62 29.90 3.86 0.23
C LYS A 62 29.54 2.59 -0.56
N LYS A 63 29.59 1.42 0.09
CA LYS A 63 29.14 0.16 -0.52
C LYS A 63 27.70 0.26 -1.04
N TRP A 64 26.76 0.76 -0.24
CA TRP A 64 25.36 0.89 -0.64
C TRP A 64 25.15 1.91 -1.75
N VAL A 65 25.82 3.06 -1.68
CA VAL A 65 25.76 4.10 -2.74
C VAL A 65 26.31 3.56 -4.06
N ASP A 66 27.41 2.82 -4.04
CA ASP A 66 28.08 2.34 -5.27
C ASP A 66 27.38 1.10 -5.87
N SER A 67 26.64 0.31 -5.08
CA SER A 67 26.03 -0.94 -5.55
C SER A 67 24.52 -0.89 -5.74
N GLU A 68 23.78 -0.24 -4.85
CA GLU A 68 22.32 -0.26 -4.86
C GLU A 68 21.68 1.08 -5.20
N PHE A 69 22.22 2.19 -4.68
CA PHE A 69 21.61 3.51 -4.86
C PHE A 69 22.20 4.27 -6.04
N THR A 70 22.48 3.55 -7.13
CA THR A 70 23.04 4.12 -8.37
C THR A 70 22.04 5.03 -9.09
N GLU A 71 20.75 4.71 -9.02
CA GLU A 71 19.66 5.54 -9.52
C GLU A 71 19.14 6.42 -8.38
N SER A 72 19.52 7.68 -8.41
CA SER A 72 19.13 8.68 -7.42
C SER A 72 19.07 10.08 -8.06
N THR A 73 18.25 10.94 -7.48
CA THR A 73 18.21 12.37 -7.85
C THR A 73 19.38 13.17 -7.24
N LEU A 74 20.14 12.55 -6.33
CA LEU A 74 21.31 13.14 -5.67
C LEU A 74 22.63 12.69 -6.31
N SER A 75 23.67 13.55 -6.27
CA SER A 75 25.03 13.10 -6.57
C SER A 75 25.52 12.11 -5.50
N LYS A 76 26.54 11.31 -5.82
CA LYS A 76 27.12 10.35 -4.86
C LYS A 76 27.57 11.01 -3.56
N GLU A 77 28.16 12.20 -3.63
CA GLU A 77 28.59 12.96 -2.46
C GLU A 77 27.41 13.42 -1.60
N GLN A 78 26.30 13.79 -2.23
CA GLN A 78 25.07 14.18 -1.55
C GLN A 78 24.40 12.96 -0.89
N GLN A 79 24.36 11.81 -1.58
CA GLN A 79 23.87 10.54 -1.05
C GLN A 79 24.65 10.12 0.20
N ILE A 80 25.99 10.15 0.13
CA ILE A 80 26.86 9.83 1.25
C ILE A 80 26.53 10.73 2.46
N LYS A 81 26.41 12.04 2.28
CA LYS A 81 26.07 12.99 3.34
C LYS A 81 24.70 12.72 3.95
N GLU A 82 23.70 12.36 3.12
CA GLU A 82 22.36 12.02 3.63
C GLU A 82 22.40 10.73 4.45
N LEU A 83 23.12 9.70 4.00
CA LEU A 83 23.25 8.42 4.73
C LEU A 83 24.11 8.57 6.01
N GLU A 84 25.14 9.40 6.01
CA GLU A 84 25.92 9.77 7.21
C GLU A 84 25.02 10.46 8.24
N TRP A 85 24.09 11.32 7.80
CA TRP A 85 23.11 11.92 8.68
C TRP A 85 22.22 10.86 9.34
N PHE A 86 21.70 9.87 8.59
CA PHE A 86 20.93 8.75 9.17
C PHE A 86 21.75 7.96 10.19
N ALA A 87 22.98 7.60 9.84
CA ALA A 87 23.89 6.90 10.75
C ALA A 87 24.14 7.69 12.06
N LYS A 88 24.29 9.01 11.96
CA LYS A 88 24.48 9.91 13.10
C LYS A 88 23.21 10.04 13.94
N ALA A 89 22.06 10.26 13.32
CA ALA A 89 20.77 10.42 14.00
C ALA A 89 20.34 9.13 14.73
N ALA A 90 20.71 7.98 14.18
CA ALA A 90 20.41 6.67 14.73
C ALA A 90 21.29 6.24 15.93
N LYS A 91 22.40 6.94 16.22
CA LYS A 91 23.32 6.56 17.31
C LYS A 91 22.66 6.25 18.67
N PRO A 92 21.65 7.03 19.15
CA PRO A 92 20.97 6.73 20.41
C PRO A 92 20.15 5.43 20.39
N TYR A 93 19.84 4.92 19.21
CA TYR A 93 18.96 3.75 19.00
C TYR A 93 19.72 2.51 18.53
N LYS A 94 21.04 2.57 18.44
CA LYS A 94 21.87 1.44 17.99
C LYS A 94 21.61 0.21 18.85
N GLY A 95 21.36 -0.94 18.19
CA GLY A 95 21.05 -2.21 18.84
C GLY A 95 19.57 -2.37 19.24
N LEU A 96 18.76 -1.33 19.09
CA LEU A 96 17.30 -1.43 19.27
C LEU A 96 16.71 -2.28 18.15
N GLU A 97 15.73 -3.12 18.48
CA GLU A 97 14.92 -3.84 17.50
C GLU A 97 13.57 -3.14 17.32
N ILE A 98 13.19 -2.91 16.08
CA ILE A 98 11.90 -2.32 15.71
C ILE A 98 11.17 -3.21 14.72
N HIS A 99 9.86 -3.21 14.81
CA HIS A 99 8.95 -3.99 13.96
C HIS A 99 8.02 -3.04 13.22
N VAL A 100 7.96 -3.23 11.91
CA VAL A 100 7.03 -2.49 11.03
C VAL A 100 6.27 -3.47 10.16
N VAL A 101 5.12 -3.07 9.65
CA VAL A 101 4.26 -3.92 8.80
C VAL A 101 3.69 -3.14 7.64
N SER A 102 3.59 -3.80 6.49
CA SER A 102 2.90 -3.31 5.29
C SER A 102 2.29 -4.46 4.50
N GLU A 103 1.50 -4.13 3.51
CA GLU A 103 0.98 -5.09 2.54
C GLU A 103 2.08 -5.63 1.61
N THR A 104 1.81 -6.79 0.99
CA THR A 104 2.76 -7.44 0.07
C THR A 104 2.59 -6.88 -1.34
N LEU A 105 3.42 -5.90 -1.69
CA LEU A 105 3.53 -5.30 -3.02
C LEU A 105 5.00 -5.15 -3.41
N ALA A 106 5.29 -4.99 -4.70
CA ALA A 106 6.66 -4.90 -5.22
C ALA A 106 7.50 -3.80 -4.53
N THR A 107 6.88 -2.67 -4.19
CA THR A 107 7.51 -1.56 -3.43
C THR A 107 7.94 -2.03 -2.04
N HIS A 108 7.02 -2.65 -1.30
CA HIS A 108 7.26 -3.09 0.07
C HIS A 108 8.16 -4.34 0.13
N GLU A 109 8.12 -5.20 -0.90
CA GLU A 109 9.09 -6.29 -1.05
C GLU A 109 10.52 -5.76 -1.18
N TYR A 110 10.72 -4.69 -1.95
CA TYR A 110 12.01 -4.01 -2.05
C TYR A 110 12.42 -3.38 -0.72
N GLU A 111 11.50 -2.77 0.00
CA GLU A 111 11.74 -2.21 1.32
C GLU A 111 12.16 -3.28 2.34
N SER A 112 11.40 -4.37 2.43
CA SER A 112 11.64 -5.44 3.38
C SER A 112 12.93 -6.23 3.06
N ASN A 113 13.14 -6.57 1.79
CA ASN A 113 14.24 -7.45 1.40
C ASN A 113 15.59 -6.73 1.22
N VAL A 114 15.57 -5.44 0.82
CA VAL A 114 16.77 -4.67 0.48
C VAL A 114 16.99 -3.48 1.40
N LEU A 115 15.99 -2.59 1.51
CA LEU A 115 16.16 -1.34 2.24
C LEU A 115 16.23 -1.55 3.75
N ALA A 116 15.51 -2.51 4.30
CA ALA A 116 15.62 -2.90 5.72
C ALA A 116 17.03 -3.35 6.08
N LYS A 117 17.68 -4.10 5.20
CA LYS A 117 19.07 -4.51 5.37
C LYS A 117 20.02 -3.32 5.28
N ALA A 118 19.86 -2.46 4.27
CA ALA A 118 20.67 -1.26 4.11
C ALA A 118 20.55 -0.33 5.34
N PHE A 119 19.33 -0.08 5.79
CA PHE A 119 19.07 0.71 6.99
C PHE A 119 19.74 0.11 8.23
N SER A 120 19.60 -1.21 8.44
CA SER A 120 20.20 -1.89 9.60
C SER A 120 21.72 -1.86 9.57
N GLU A 121 22.35 -2.07 8.40
CA GLU A 121 23.81 -2.00 8.25
C GLU A 121 24.37 -0.58 8.48
N ILE A 122 23.65 0.45 8.00
CA ILE A 122 24.06 1.86 8.10
C ILE A 122 23.84 2.41 9.51
N THR A 123 22.72 2.08 10.14
CA THR A 123 22.30 2.69 11.41
C THR A 123 22.64 1.88 12.64
N GLY A 124 22.77 0.57 12.50
CA GLY A 124 22.91 -0.37 13.61
C GLY A 124 21.60 -0.63 14.36
N ILE A 125 20.44 -0.18 13.86
CA ILE A 125 19.11 -0.54 14.35
C ILE A 125 18.71 -1.85 13.66
N ARG A 126 18.23 -2.83 14.44
CA ARG A 126 17.67 -4.05 13.87
C ARG A 126 16.23 -3.81 13.45
N LEU A 127 15.97 -3.95 12.16
CA LEU A 127 14.63 -3.75 11.60
C LEU A 127 14.04 -5.08 11.14
N ILE A 128 12.78 -5.32 11.51
CA ILE A 128 11.93 -6.39 11.00
C ILE A 128 10.76 -5.72 10.28
N HIS A 129 10.72 -5.89 8.97
CA HIS A 129 9.63 -5.40 8.12
C HIS A 129 8.78 -6.60 7.68
N GLU A 130 7.64 -6.78 8.35
CA GLU A 130 6.68 -7.84 8.04
C GLU A 130 5.85 -7.46 6.82
N LEU A 131 5.70 -8.42 5.88
CA LEU A 131 4.80 -8.33 4.74
C LEU A 131 3.63 -9.28 4.95
N THR A 132 2.41 -8.80 4.72
CA THR A 132 1.19 -9.61 4.85
C THR A 132 0.11 -9.12 3.87
N GLY A 133 -1.08 -9.72 3.88
CA GLY A 133 -2.22 -9.19 3.11
C GLY A 133 -2.70 -7.85 3.66
N GLU A 134 -3.25 -7.00 2.79
CA GLU A 134 -3.80 -5.68 3.14
C GLU A 134 -4.77 -5.75 4.33
N ASP A 135 -5.75 -6.65 4.26
CA ASP A 135 -6.73 -6.89 5.33
C ASP A 135 -6.10 -7.27 6.67
N ASP A 136 -5.01 -8.04 6.63
CA ASP A 136 -4.30 -8.45 7.83
C ASP A 136 -3.54 -7.27 8.46
N VAL A 137 -2.98 -6.35 7.66
CA VAL A 137 -2.43 -5.09 8.18
C VAL A 137 -3.50 -4.34 8.96
N VAL A 138 -4.68 -4.12 8.34
CA VAL A 138 -5.79 -3.40 8.99
C VAL A 138 -6.23 -4.08 10.28
N LYS A 139 -6.45 -5.40 10.28
CA LYS A 139 -6.84 -6.17 11.47
C LYS A 139 -5.81 -6.11 12.59
N LYS A 140 -4.51 -6.20 12.26
CA LYS A 140 -3.41 -6.11 13.23
C LYS A 140 -3.35 -4.73 13.87
N ILE A 141 -3.49 -3.67 13.07
CA ILE A 141 -3.46 -2.29 13.58
C ILE A 141 -4.72 -1.96 14.38
N GLN A 142 -5.90 -2.42 13.97
CA GLN A 142 -7.11 -2.32 14.78
C GLN A 142 -6.93 -3.01 16.13
N THR A 143 -6.41 -4.23 16.15
CA THR A 143 -6.12 -4.98 17.38
C THR A 143 -5.15 -4.22 18.29
N GLN A 144 -4.06 -3.68 17.73
CA GLN A 144 -3.11 -2.84 18.46
C GLN A 144 -3.80 -1.62 19.09
N SER A 145 -4.63 -0.95 18.31
CA SER A 145 -5.36 0.24 18.73
C SER A 145 -6.42 -0.05 19.82
N GLU A 146 -7.22 -1.11 19.64
CA GLU A 146 -8.30 -1.46 20.57
C GLU A 146 -7.79 -1.95 21.92
N LYS A 147 -6.76 -2.82 21.89
CA LYS A 147 -6.17 -3.41 23.09
C LYS A 147 -5.10 -2.56 23.77
N ASP A 148 -4.76 -1.40 23.16
CA ASP A 148 -3.69 -0.49 23.65
C ASP A 148 -2.34 -1.21 23.85
N ILE A 149 -2.01 -2.13 22.95
CA ILE A 149 -0.75 -2.87 22.92
C ILE A 149 0.15 -2.35 21.81
N GLN A 150 1.45 -2.62 21.89
CA GLN A 150 2.41 -2.25 20.85
C GLN A 150 2.92 -3.52 20.14
N LEU A 151 2.33 -3.84 18.99
CA LEU A 151 2.78 -4.92 18.10
C LEU A 151 3.83 -4.39 17.12
N TYR A 152 3.53 -3.21 16.53
CA TYR A 152 4.37 -2.56 15.53
C TYR A 152 4.72 -1.13 15.96
N ASP A 153 5.89 -0.68 15.55
CA ASP A 153 6.43 0.65 15.82
C ASP A 153 6.07 1.67 14.75
N GLY A 154 5.74 1.18 13.56
CA GLY A 154 5.21 1.91 12.42
C GLY A 154 4.52 0.94 11.45
N TYR A 155 3.65 1.47 10.62
CA TYR A 155 2.94 0.67 9.61
C TYR A 155 2.58 1.52 8.40
N ILE A 156 2.41 0.87 7.25
CA ILE A 156 1.86 1.51 6.05
C ILE A 156 0.40 1.09 5.93
N ASN A 157 -0.46 2.07 5.72
CA ASN A 157 -1.85 1.88 5.29
C ASN A 157 -2.32 3.07 4.46
N ASP A 158 -3.49 2.95 3.89
CA ASP A 158 -4.03 3.89 2.93
C ASP A 158 -4.48 5.19 3.58
N SER A 159 -4.41 6.27 2.81
CA SER A 159 -4.81 7.61 3.25
C SER A 159 -6.32 7.78 3.36
N ASP A 160 -7.13 6.88 2.82
CA ASP A 160 -8.58 6.84 3.03
C ASP A 160 -8.96 6.62 4.50
N PHE A 161 -8.04 6.07 5.32
CA PHE A 161 -8.18 6.03 6.77
C PHE A 161 -7.96 7.37 7.47
N ILE A 162 -7.60 8.45 6.78
CA ILE A 162 -7.27 9.75 7.41
C ILE A 162 -8.37 10.25 8.34
N GLY A 163 -9.63 10.08 7.97
CA GLY A 163 -10.77 10.43 8.81
C GLY A 163 -10.85 9.60 10.09
N ALA A 164 -10.58 8.30 10.01
CA ALA A 164 -10.54 7.39 11.16
C ALA A 164 -9.34 7.71 12.05
N HIS A 165 -8.17 7.97 11.47
CA HIS A 165 -6.97 8.40 12.20
C HIS A 165 -7.21 9.68 13.00
N PHE A 166 -7.80 10.70 12.38
CA PHE A 166 -8.14 11.95 13.01
C PHE A 166 -9.16 11.76 14.16
N ARG A 167 -10.29 11.09 13.90
CA ARG A 167 -11.36 10.91 14.87
C ARG A 167 -10.97 10.04 16.06
N SER A 168 -10.16 9.00 15.85
CA SER A 168 -9.70 8.11 16.94
C SER A 168 -8.84 8.83 17.96
N GLY A 169 -8.13 9.88 17.54
CA GLY A 169 -7.16 10.58 18.36
C GLY A 169 -5.94 9.74 18.77
N LYS A 170 -5.82 8.49 18.29
CA LYS A 170 -4.75 7.52 18.64
C LYS A 170 -3.53 7.60 17.73
N VAL A 171 -3.70 8.07 16.49
CA VAL A 171 -2.61 8.25 15.54
C VAL A 171 -1.87 9.55 15.81
N LEU A 172 -0.54 9.50 15.75
CA LEU A 172 0.34 10.64 15.96
C LEU A 172 0.38 11.50 14.69
N ALA A 173 0.10 12.78 14.81
CA ALA A 173 0.34 13.71 13.72
C ALA A 173 1.86 13.84 13.49
N ILE A 174 2.30 13.60 12.26
CA ILE A 174 3.71 13.75 11.86
C ILE A 174 4.18 15.19 12.04
N THR A 175 3.29 16.17 11.80
CA THR A 175 3.57 17.59 12.09
C THR A 175 3.99 17.80 13.55
N ASP A 176 3.30 17.15 14.50
CA ASP A 176 3.65 17.25 15.92
C ASP A 176 4.93 16.46 16.25
N LEU A 177 5.18 15.35 15.58
CA LEU A 177 6.42 14.57 15.72
C LEU A 177 7.63 15.41 15.27
N ILE A 178 7.58 15.98 14.08
CA ILE A 178 8.66 16.79 13.48
C ILE A 178 8.99 18.02 14.32
N SER A 179 7.96 18.71 14.84
CA SER A 179 8.16 19.90 15.67
C SER A 179 8.55 19.59 17.12
N GLY A 180 8.25 18.38 17.59
CA GLY A 180 8.39 17.93 18.98
C GLY A 180 9.48 16.88 19.18
N THR A 181 9.06 15.69 19.63
CA THR A 181 9.97 14.60 20.07
C THR A 181 10.80 13.97 18.95
N GLY A 182 10.39 14.08 17.70
CA GLY A 182 11.10 13.59 16.53
C GLY A 182 12.03 14.61 15.87
N LYS A 183 12.07 15.87 16.36
CA LYS A 183 12.83 16.94 15.71
C LYS A 183 14.31 16.59 15.47
N SER A 184 14.97 15.98 16.43
CA SER A 184 16.39 15.61 16.33
C SER A 184 16.67 14.42 15.38
N VAL A 185 15.63 13.68 15.01
CA VAL A 185 15.67 12.52 14.12
C VAL A 185 14.84 12.73 12.85
N THR A 186 14.51 13.97 12.55
CA THR A 186 13.91 14.35 11.26
C THR A 186 15.00 14.84 10.32
N ASN A 187 15.09 14.18 9.15
CA ASN A 187 16.07 14.51 8.11
C ASN A 187 15.85 15.96 7.64
N PRO A 188 16.85 16.84 7.71
CA PRO A 188 16.72 18.21 7.21
C PRO A 188 16.44 18.27 5.70
N ASN A 189 16.75 17.20 4.96
CA ASN A 189 16.46 17.06 3.53
C ASN A 189 15.15 16.29 3.23
N LEU A 190 14.28 16.10 4.24
CA LEU A 190 13.00 15.39 4.05
C LEU A 190 12.14 16.06 2.96
N ASP A 191 12.19 17.38 2.86
CA ASP A 191 11.57 18.17 1.78
C ASP A 191 10.09 17.77 1.51
N LEU A 192 9.23 17.99 2.51
CA LEU A 192 7.81 17.65 2.40
C LEU A 192 7.12 18.21 1.15
N PRO A 193 7.41 19.46 0.67
CA PRO A 193 6.79 19.98 -0.55
C PRO A 193 7.07 19.17 -1.82
N ASP A 194 8.14 18.38 -1.84
CA ASP A 194 8.50 17.50 -2.95
C ASP A 194 7.64 16.24 -3.04
N PHE A 195 6.96 15.87 -1.94
CA PHE A 195 6.07 14.70 -1.96
C PHE A 195 4.82 14.94 -2.79
N ILE A 196 4.40 13.88 -3.49
CA ILE A 196 3.12 13.77 -4.16
C ILE A 196 2.10 13.25 -3.13
N GLY A 197 0.85 13.72 -3.19
CA GLY A 197 -0.22 13.17 -2.36
C GLY A 197 -0.32 13.65 -0.91
N LEU A 198 0.47 14.63 -0.46
CA LEU A 198 0.39 15.16 0.91
C LEU A 198 -1.02 15.58 1.35
N LYS A 199 -1.87 16.02 0.41
CA LYS A 199 -3.26 16.40 0.72
C LYS A 199 -4.09 15.21 1.21
N PHE A 200 -3.84 14.02 0.70
CA PHE A 200 -4.54 12.81 1.13
C PHE A 200 -4.18 12.40 2.56
N THR A 201 -2.97 12.74 3.01
CA THR A 201 -2.44 12.38 4.33
C THR A 201 -2.54 13.50 5.36
N THR A 202 -3.23 14.61 5.00
CA THR A 202 -3.45 15.77 5.86
C THR A 202 -4.87 15.74 6.42
N GLY A 203 -4.98 15.79 7.74
CA GLY A 203 -6.27 15.79 8.44
C GLY A 203 -7.02 17.13 8.35
N PRO A 204 -8.29 17.16 8.82
CA PRO A 204 -9.11 18.36 8.81
C PRO A 204 -8.55 19.53 9.63
N ASP A 205 -7.64 19.23 10.58
CA ASP A 205 -6.91 20.20 11.40
C ASP A 205 -5.65 20.74 10.70
N ASN A 206 -5.46 20.44 9.43
CA ASN A 206 -4.30 20.80 8.61
C ASN A 206 -2.97 20.21 9.11
N LYS A 207 -3.02 19.15 9.92
CA LYS A 207 -1.82 18.41 10.33
C LYS A 207 -1.60 17.21 9.42
N LEU A 208 -0.34 16.94 9.11
CA LEU A 208 0.09 15.73 8.43
C LEU A 208 0.04 14.56 9.42
N TYR A 209 -0.70 13.49 9.10
CA TYR A 209 -0.82 12.29 9.93
C TYR A 209 -0.03 11.10 9.39
N GLN A 210 0.24 11.09 8.10
CA GLN A 210 0.94 9.99 7.43
C GLN A 210 2.01 10.55 6.50
N LEU A 211 3.16 9.85 6.38
CA LEU A 211 4.21 10.19 5.41
C LEU A 211 3.99 9.35 4.14
N PRO A 212 3.71 9.97 2.99
CA PRO A 212 3.49 9.24 1.75
C PRO A 212 4.64 8.30 1.40
N ASP A 213 4.31 7.09 0.96
CA ASP A 213 5.24 6.04 0.60
C ASP A 213 5.06 5.50 -0.82
N GLN A 214 3.82 5.33 -1.25
CA GLN A 214 3.44 4.95 -2.61
C GLN A 214 2.11 5.58 -2.99
N GLN A 215 1.77 5.56 -4.28
CA GLN A 215 0.55 6.13 -4.79
C GLN A 215 -0.30 5.12 -5.53
N PHE A 216 -1.60 5.33 -5.46
CA PHE A 216 -2.60 4.55 -6.17
C PHE A 216 -3.49 5.45 -7.01
N ALA A 217 -3.87 4.97 -8.19
CA ALA A 217 -4.93 5.56 -8.99
C ALA A 217 -5.54 4.48 -9.88
N ASN A 218 -6.87 4.41 -9.91
CA ASN A 218 -7.54 3.54 -10.86
C ASN A 218 -7.44 4.13 -12.26
N LEU A 219 -6.93 3.31 -13.18
CA LEU A 219 -6.86 3.63 -14.60
C LEU A 219 -7.42 2.46 -15.41
N TYR A 220 -7.79 2.76 -16.64
CA TYR A 220 -8.13 1.74 -17.62
C TYR A 220 -6.86 1.14 -18.22
N TRP A 221 -6.80 -0.19 -18.24
CA TRP A 221 -5.72 -0.99 -18.78
C TRP A 221 -6.23 -1.87 -19.89
N TYR A 222 -5.46 -2.01 -20.97
CA TYR A 222 -5.84 -2.85 -22.11
C TYR A 222 -4.64 -3.47 -22.80
N ARG A 223 -4.87 -4.61 -23.44
CA ARG A 223 -3.91 -5.31 -24.29
C ARG A 223 -3.83 -4.62 -25.64
N ALA A 224 -2.87 -3.70 -25.80
CA ALA A 224 -2.68 -2.94 -27.03
C ALA A 224 -2.38 -3.85 -28.22
N ASP A 225 -1.57 -4.90 -28.01
CA ASP A 225 -1.28 -5.91 -29.04
C ASP A 225 -2.55 -6.60 -29.57
N TRP A 226 -3.55 -6.85 -28.75
CA TRP A 226 -4.83 -7.41 -29.19
C TRP A 226 -5.73 -6.36 -29.84
N PHE A 227 -5.77 -5.16 -29.28
CA PHE A 227 -6.61 -4.07 -29.81
C PHE A 227 -6.12 -3.60 -31.18
N GLU A 228 -4.85 -3.79 -31.52
CA GLU A 228 -4.26 -3.43 -32.81
C GLU A 228 -4.40 -4.51 -33.89
N ARG A 229 -4.83 -5.73 -33.53
CA ARG A 229 -5.02 -6.83 -34.51
C ARG A 229 -6.11 -6.52 -35.52
N ALA A 230 -5.80 -6.57 -36.79
CA ALA A 230 -6.71 -6.25 -37.88
C ALA A 230 -7.96 -7.18 -37.92
N ASP A 231 -7.76 -8.48 -37.61
CA ASP A 231 -8.84 -9.46 -37.53
C ASP A 231 -9.82 -9.17 -36.41
N LEU A 232 -9.31 -8.79 -35.23
CA LEU A 232 -10.15 -8.42 -34.08
C LEU A 232 -10.88 -7.09 -34.30
N LYS A 233 -10.20 -6.07 -34.83
CA LYS A 233 -10.82 -4.80 -35.20
C LYS A 233 -12.00 -4.98 -36.18
N LYS A 234 -11.76 -5.78 -37.25
CA LYS A 234 -12.79 -6.08 -38.22
C LYS A 234 -13.99 -6.76 -37.58
N LYS A 235 -13.76 -7.84 -36.82
CA LYS A 235 -14.81 -8.60 -36.15
C LYS A 235 -15.59 -7.78 -35.15
N PHE A 236 -14.91 -6.92 -34.35
CA PHE A 236 -15.53 -6.04 -33.40
C PHE A 236 -16.45 -5.02 -34.09
N LYS A 237 -15.94 -4.37 -35.14
CA LYS A 237 -16.72 -3.40 -35.94
C LYS A 237 -17.96 -4.03 -36.58
N GLU A 238 -17.85 -5.25 -37.07
CA GLU A 238 -19.00 -6.00 -37.63
C GLU A 238 -20.07 -6.29 -36.59
N LEU A 239 -19.69 -6.54 -35.32
CA LEU A 239 -20.63 -6.86 -34.25
C LEU A 239 -21.25 -5.62 -33.59
N TYR A 240 -20.46 -4.57 -33.36
CA TYR A 240 -20.88 -3.42 -32.53
C TYR A 240 -21.05 -2.12 -33.34
N GLY A 241 -20.60 -2.07 -34.58
CA GLY A 241 -20.79 -0.92 -35.47
C GLY A 241 -19.79 0.23 -35.29
N TYR A 242 -18.78 0.08 -34.41
CA TYR A 242 -17.72 1.07 -34.18
C TYR A 242 -16.35 0.38 -34.00
N GLU A 243 -15.29 1.18 -33.98
CA GLU A 243 -13.93 0.64 -33.95
C GLU A 243 -13.54 0.13 -32.55
N LEU A 244 -12.82 -1.00 -32.48
CA LEU A 244 -12.17 -1.47 -31.25
C LEU A 244 -11.08 -0.48 -30.82
N GLY A 245 -11.18 0.06 -29.63
CA GLY A 245 -10.26 1.04 -29.09
C GLY A 245 -10.51 1.31 -27.59
N VAL A 246 -9.86 2.34 -27.05
CA VAL A 246 -10.07 2.74 -25.66
C VAL A 246 -11.54 3.16 -25.44
N PRO A 247 -12.27 2.52 -24.49
CA PRO A 247 -13.68 2.81 -24.26
C PRO A 247 -13.87 4.19 -23.66
N VAL A 248 -14.80 4.96 -24.20
CA VAL A 248 -15.13 6.30 -23.71
C VAL A 248 -16.14 6.29 -22.55
N ASN A 249 -16.88 5.21 -22.40
CA ASN A 249 -17.91 5.01 -21.37
C ASN A 249 -18.06 3.54 -20.99
N TRP A 250 -18.86 3.27 -19.97
CA TRP A 250 -19.08 1.91 -19.46
C TRP A 250 -19.77 0.98 -20.45
N SER A 251 -20.63 1.49 -21.32
CA SER A 251 -21.25 0.64 -22.36
C SER A 251 -20.19 0.13 -23.34
N ALA A 252 -19.29 1.00 -23.82
CA ALA A 252 -18.18 0.58 -24.68
C ALA A 252 -17.21 -0.39 -23.96
N TYR A 253 -16.99 -0.21 -22.67
CA TYR A 253 -16.21 -1.17 -21.87
C TYR A 253 -16.89 -2.54 -21.81
N GLU A 254 -18.22 -2.56 -21.62
CA GLU A 254 -19.01 -3.80 -21.57
C GLU A 254 -19.00 -4.53 -22.93
N ASP A 255 -19.15 -3.79 -24.05
CA ASP A 255 -19.06 -4.35 -25.40
C ASP A 255 -17.71 -5.03 -25.64
N ILE A 256 -16.60 -4.42 -25.20
CA ILE A 256 -15.26 -4.99 -25.30
C ILE A 256 -15.14 -6.21 -24.38
N ALA A 257 -15.68 -6.16 -23.17
CA ALA A 257 -15.65 -7.29 -22.25
C ALA A 257 -16.40 -8.50 -22.81
N GLU A 258 -17.59 -8.28 -23.35
CA GLU A 258 -18.38 -9.29 -24.04
C GLU A 258 -17.65 -9.83 -25.28
N PHE A 259 -17.09 -8.93 -26.10
CA PHE A 259 -16.37 -9.30 -27.31
C PHE A 259 -15.28 -10.36 -27.03
N PHE A 260 -14.40 -10.09 -26.08
CA PHE A 260 -13.33 -11.04 -25.78
C PHE A 260 -13.84 -12.31 -25.08
N SER A 261 -14.76 -12.19 -24.12
CA SER A 261 -15.23 -13.34 -23.35
C SER A 261 -16.21 -14.25 -24.10
N VAL A 262 -17.05 -13.67 -24.99
CA VAL A 262 -18.17 -14.40 -25.63
C VAL A 262 -17.93 -14.67 -27.11
N HIS A 263 -17.38 -13.68 -27.84
CA HIS A 263 -17.23 -13.79 -29.29
C HIS A 263 -15.82 -14.24 -29.74
N VAL A 264 -14.77 -13.85 -29.00
CA VAL A 264 -13.40 -14.30 -29.25
C VAL A 264 -13.13 -15.61 -28.53
N LYS A 265 -13.29 -15.66 -27.24
CA LYS A 265 -13.13 -16.82 -26.33
C LYS A 265 -11.72 -17.37 -26.21
N GLU A 266 -10.98 -17.39 -27.32
CA GLU A 266 -9.64 -17.98 -27.39
C GLU A 266 -8.78 -17.16 -28.37
N LEU A 267 -7.53 -16.90 -27.99
CA LEU A 267 -6.50 -16.28 -28.81
C LEU A 267 -5.20 -17.08 -28.67
N ASP A 268 -4.59 -17.39 -29.80
CA ASP A 268 -3.30 -18.04 -29.87
C ASP A 268 -3.25 -19.35 -29.03
N GLY A 269 -4.38 -20.11 -29.01
CA GLY A 269 -4.54 -21.38 -28.30
C GLY A 269 -4.83 -21.24 -26.80
N HIS A 270 -5.08 -20.03 -26.31
CA HIS A 270 -5.38 -19.77 -24.89
C HIS A 270 -6.75 -19.13 -24.71
N LYS A 271 -7.50 -19.59 -23.70
CA LYS A 271 -8.75 -18.97 -23.30
C LYS A 271 -8.51 -17.53 -22.87
N VAL A 272 -9.38 -16.61 -23.30
CA VAL A 272 -9.28 -15.19 -22.94
C VAL A 272 -10.55 -14.68 -22.28
N TYR A 273 -10.36 -13.64 -21.46
CA TYR A 273 -11.41 -12.97 -20.72
C TYR A 273 -11.38 -11.48 -20.99
N GLY A 274 -12.55 -10.89 -21.11
CA GLY A 274 -12.70 -9.48 -21.44
C GLY A 274 -12.65 -8.55 -20.24
N HIS A 275 -12.61 -9.07 -19.01
CA HIS A 275 -12.60 -8.30 -17.78
C HIS A 275 -11.81 -9.02 -16.69
N MET A 276 -11.24 -8.25 -15.76
CA MET A 276 -10.67 -8.77 -14.52
C MET A 276 -11.00 -7.81 -13.37
N ASP A 277 -11.41 -8.39 -12.28
CA ASP A 277 -11.60 -7.75 -10.99
C ASP A 277 -11.58 -8.84 -9.90
N TYR A 278 -11.83 -8.47 -8.63
CA TYR A 278 -11.91 -9.42 -7.52
C TYR A 278 -13.22 -9.29 -6.75
N GLY A 279 -13.62 -10.34 -6.03
CA GLY A 279 -14.94 -10.38 -5.41
C GLY A 279 -15.01 -11.22 -4.15
N ARG A 280 -13.86 -11.54 -3.50
CA ARG A 280 -13.87 -12.21 -2.20
C ARG A 280 -14.63 -11.35 -1.20
N MET A 281 -15.48 -11.98 -0.39
CA MET A 281 -16.21 -11.28 0.67
C MET A 281 -15.28 -11.07 1.88
N ASP A 282 -14.49 -10.02 1.82
CA ASP A 282 -13.60 -9.52 2.85
C ASP A 282 -13.61 -7.98 2.87
N PRO A 283 -12.93 -7.30 3.81
CA PRO A 283 -12.94 -5.84 3.89
C PRO A 283 -12.48 -5.12 2.61
N SER A 284 -11.54 -5.67 1.84
CA SER A 284 -11.01 -5.02 0.63
C SER A 284 -12.06 -4.81 -0.46
N ILE A 285 -13.11 -5.66 -0.51
CA ILE A 285 -14.21 -5.47 -1.46
C ILE A 285 -15.03 -4.21 -1.17
N GLY A 286 -15.08 -3.77 0.09
CA GLY A 286 -15.73 -2.52 0.48
C GLY A 286 -15.03 -1.33 -0.15
N TRP A 287 -13.71 -1.26 -0.04
CA TRP A 287 -12.91 -0.21 -0.69
C TRP A 287 -13.02 -0.27 -2.21
N ARG A 288 -12.82 -1.45 -2.78
CA ARG A 288 -12.92 -1.64 -4.23
C ARG A 288 -14.24 -1.11 -4.78
N PHE A 289 -15.34 -1.42 -4.13
CA PHE A 289 -16.66 -1.00 -4.58
C PHE A 289 -16.91 0.49 -4.30
N SER A 290 -16.67 0.96 -3.07
CA SER A 290 -16.93 2.35 -2.67
C SER A 290 -16.06 3.33 -3.43
N ASP A 291 -14.75 3.14 -3.37
CA ASP A 291 -13.80 4.12 -3.85
C ASP A 291 -13.69 4.13 -5.37
N ALA A 292 -13.68 2.96 -6.00
CA ALA A 292 -13.54 2.87 -7.44
C ALA A 292 -14.90 2.86 -8.14
N TRP A 293 -15.72 1.85 -7.89
CA TRP A 293 -16.92 1.62 -8.69
C TRP A 293 -18.00 2.67 -8.49
N LEU A 294 -18.30 3.08 -7.24
CA LEU A 294 -19.29 4.14 -6.99
C LEU A 294 -18.81 5.49 -7.56
N SER A 295 -17.54 5.81 -7.33
CA SER A 295 -16.96 7.06 -7.85
C SER A 295 -16.98 7.09 -9.37
N MET A 296 -16.52 6.02 -10.04
CA MET A 296 -16.53 5.94 -11.50
C MET A 296 -17.94 5.95 -12.11
N ALA A 297 -18.94 5.42 -11.41
CA ALA A 297 -20.34 5.49 -11.85
C ALA A 297 -20.94 6.90 -11.77
N GLY A 298 -20.39 7.75 -10.90
CA GLY A 298 -20.88 9.11 -10.68
C GLY A 298 -21.79 9.26 -9.46
N ALA A 299 -21.61 8.40 -8.43
CA ALA A 299 -22.45 8.40 -7.22
C ALA A 299 -22.39 9.73 -6.44
N SER A 300 -21.31 10.47 -6.55
CA SER A 300 -21.09 11.76 -5.86
C SER A 300 -20.93 12.95 -6.82
N ASP A 301 -21.41 12.82 -8.06
CA ASP A 301 -21.28 13.90 -9.04
C ASP A 301 -22.24 15.05 -8.78
N VAL A 302 -21.93 16.19 -9.39
CA VAL A 302 -22.74 17.41 -9.28
C VAL A 302 -24.16 17.16 -9.79
N GLY A 303 -25.16 17.60 -9.01
CA GLY A 303 -26.55 17.47 -9.35
C GLY A 303 -27.19 16.14 -8.99
N LEU A 304 -26.70 15.52 -7.93
CA LEU A 304 -27.34 14.36 -7.31
C LEU A 304 -28.82 14.63 -6.95
N PRO A 305 -29.67 13.59 -6.96
CA PRO A 305 -31.10 13.74 -6.77
C PRO A 305 -31.52 14.47 -5.50
N ASN A 306 -30.79 14.33 -4.41
CA ASN A 306 -31.14 14.97 -3.14
C ASN A 306 -30.48 16.34 -2.92
N GLY A 307 -29.52 16.74 -3.78
CA GLY A 307 -28.85 18.05 -3.71
C GLY A 307 -28.05 18.35 -2.45
N LEU A 308 -27.84 17.36 -1.59
CA LEU A 308 -27.08 17.52 -0.35
C LEU A 308 -25.59 17.24 -0.59
N PRO A 309 -24.70 17.91 0.14
CA PRO A 309 -23.27 17.60 0.09
C PRO A 309 -23.01 16.16 0.54
N VAL A 310 -22.35 15.42 -0.31
CA VAL A 310 -21.88 14.06 -0.03
C VAL A 310 -20.39 14.00 -0.35
N ASP A 311 -19.68 13.05 0.29
CA ASP A 311 -18.31 12.72 -0.09
C ASP A 311 -18.28 11.90 -1.39
N GLU A 312 -17.11 11.54 -1.85
CA GLU A 312 -16.92 10.78 -3.09
C GLU A 312 -17.42 9.32 -3.00
N TRP A 313 -17.77 8.84 -1.82
CA TRP A 313 -18.39 7.54 -1.57
C TRP A 313 -19.92 7.60 -1.51
N GLY A 314 -20.49 8.78 -1.74
CA GLY A 314 -21.94 8.99 -1.67
C GLY A 314 -22.47 9.04 -0.24
N ILE A 315 -21.64 9.39 0.74
CA ILE A 315 -22.02 9.52 2.15
C ILE A 315 -22.15 11.00 2.50
N ARG A 316 -23.28 11.39 3.09
CA ARG A 316 -23.43 12.73 3.65
C ARG A 316 -22.57 12.90 4.88
N VAL A 317 -21.72 13.93 4.87
CA VAL A 317 -20.76 14.22 5.94
C VAL A 317 -21.03 15.60 6.52
N GLU A 318 -21.05 15.72 7.86
CA GLU A 318 -21.16 16.98 8.58
C GLU A 318 -20.04 17.06 9.63
N ASN A 319 -19.25 18.14 9.59
CA ASN A 319 -18.11 18.33 10.51
C ASN A 319 -17.18 17.10 10.60
N CYS A 320 -16.83 16.51 9.47
CA CYS A 320 -16.01 15.30 9.34
C CYS A 320 -16.64 14.03 9.96
N HIS A 321 -17.95 14.02 10.21
CA HIS A 321 -18.67 12.85 10.70
C HIS A 321 -19.68 12.37 9.63
N PRO A 322 -19.73 11.06 9.31
CA PRO A 322 -20.74 10.51 8.43
C PRO A 322 -22.11 10.56 9.12
N VAL A 323 -23.09 11.19 8.48
CA VAL A 323 -24.43 11.38 9.05
C VAL A 323 -25.54 10.67 8.28
N GLY A 324 -25.27 10.23 7.04
CA GLY A 324 -26.26 9.52 6.26
C GLY A 324 -25.68 8.89 5.00
N ALA A 325 -25.81 7.58 4.83
CA ALA A 325 -25.37 6.87 3.64
C ALA A 325 -26.51 6.72 2.61
N SER A 326 -27.73 6.37 3.05
CA SER A 326 -28.86 6.18 2.15
C SER A 326 -29.45 7.48 1.63
N VAL A 327 -30.10 7.43 0.47
CA VAL A 327 -30.83 8.58 -0.13
C VAL A 327 -31.84 9.19 0.85
N SER A 328 -32.57 8.36 1.62
CA SER A 328 -33.51 8.84 2.64
C SER A 328 -32.87 9.61 3.79
N ARG A 329 -31.55 9.47 3.96
CA ARG A 329 -30.75 10.19 4.97
C ARG A 329 -29.81 11.25 4.36
N GLY A 330 -29.99 11.54 3.08
CA GLY A 330 -29.24 12.57 2.37
C GLY A 330 -27.92 12.09 1.76
N GLY A 331 -27.64 10.77 1.74
CA GLY A 331 -26.53 10.16 1.02
C GLY A 331 -26.95 9.63 -0.36
N GLU A 332 -26.05 8.88 -0.99
CA GLU A 332 -26.22 8.31 -2.34
C GLU A 332 -25.87 6.82 -2.42
N ALA A 333 -25.50 6.19 -1.30
CA ALA A 333 -24.99 4.81 -1.29
C ALA A 333 -26.00 3.76 -1.82
N ASN A 334 -27.29 4.07 -1.87
CA ASN A 334 -28.33 3.27 -2.52
C ASN A 334 -29.08 4.07 -3.60
N GLY A 335 -28.45 5.11 -4.13
CA GLY A 335 -28.96 5.90 -5.25
C GLY A 335 -28.81 5.18 -6.60
N PRO A 336 -29.35 5.74 -7.67
CA PRO A 336 -29.35 5.10 -8.99
C PRO A 336 -27.95 4.75 -9.51
N ALA A 337 -26.96 5.62 -9.29
CA ALA A 337 -25.59 5.38 -9.69
C ALA A 337 -24.96 4.19 -8.94
N SER A 338 -25.20 4.12 -7.64
CA SER A 338 -24.68 3.04 -6.78
C SER A 338 -25.29 1.69 -7.11
N VAL A 339 -26.62 1.66 -7.34
CA VAL A 339 -27.32 0.44 -7.76
C VAL A 339 -26.84 -0.03 -9.11
N TYR A 340 -26.65 0.89 -10.07
CA TYR A 340 -26.10 0.56 -11.38
C TYR A 340 -24.65 0.04 -11.29
N ALA A 341 -23.80 0.69 -10.49
CA ALA A 341 -22.43 0.26 -10.28
C ALA A 341 -22.38 -1.17 -9.74
N LEU A 342 -23.20 -1.47 -8.72
CA LEU A 342 -23.25 -2.82 -8.12
C LEU A 342 -23.70 -3.87 -9.14
N ASP A 343 -24.73 -3.56 -9.94
CA ASP A 343 -25.21 -4.47 -10.96
C ASP A 343 -24.13 -4.74 -12.03
N ARG A 344 -23.44 -3.71 -12.50
CA ARG A 344 -22.34 -3.87 -13.47
C ARG A 344 -21.16 -4.62 -12.88
N PHE A 345 -20.73 -4.28 -11.67
CA PHE A 345 -19.65 -4.98 -10.98
C PHE A 345 -19.90 -6.49 -10.89
N VAL A 346 -21.05 -6.88 -10.37
CA VAL A 346 -21.42 -8.29 -10.23
C VAL A 346 -21.60 -8.98 -11.60
N THR A 347 -22.20 -8.28 -12.57
CA THR A 347 -22.46 -8.83 -13.90
C THR A 347 -21.17 -9.06 -14.65
N TRP A 348 -20.26 -8.09 -14.69
CA TRP A 348 -19.00 -8.21 -15.43
C TRP A 348 -18.08 -9.25 -14.80
N LEU A 349 -18.01 -9.28 -13.46
CA LEU A 349 -17.23 -10.27 -12.73
C LEU A 349 -17.71 -11.71 -13.05
N LYS A 350 -19.03 -11.92 -13.10
CA LYS A 350 -19.61 -13.25 -13.37
C LYS A 350 -19.54 -13.66 -14.83
N LYS A 351 -19.72 -12.71 -15.77
CA LYS A 351 -19.84 -13.05 -17.20
C LYS A 351 -18.54 -12.98 -17.95
N PHE A 352 -17.64 -12.06 -17.58
CA PHE A 352 -16.52 -11.68 -18.42
C PHE A 352 -15.15 -11.89 -17.78
N ALA A 353 -15.08 -12.15 -16.47
CA ALA A 353 -13.83 -12.44 -15.75
C ALA A 353 -13.56 -13.96 -15.66
N PRO A 354 -12.33 -14.36 -15.28
CA PRO A 354 -12.05 -15.74 -14.90
C PRO A 354 -12.99 -16.25 -13.81
N PRO A 355 -13.45 -17.51 -13.87
CA PRO A 355 -14.44 -18.03 -12.91
C PRO A 355 -13.99 -17.98 -11.44
N GLU A 356 -12.69 -17.99 -11.19
CA GLU A 356 -12.10 -17.88 -9.84
C GLU A 356 -12.05 -16.47 -9.30
N ALA A 357 -12.16 -15.45 -10.13
CA ALA A 357 -11.99 -14.04 -9.76
C ALA A 357 -12.88 -13.60 -8.59
N TYR A 358 -14.11 -14.11 -8.51
CA TYR A 358 -15.03 -13.80 -7.39
C TYR A 358 -14.57 -14.34 -6.02
N LYS A 359 -13.55 -15.21 -5.98
CA LYS A 359 -12.94 -15.76 -4.76
C LYS A 359 -11.62 -15.10 -4.40
N MET A 360 -11.09 -14.26 -5.29
CA MET A 360 -9.83 -13.57 -5.10
C MET A 360 -10.00 -12.32 -4.26
N ASP A 361 -8.97 -11.97 -3.51
CA ASP A 361 -8.76 -10.66 -2.92
C ASP A 361 -7.95 -9.77 -3.88
N PHE A 362 -7.64 -8.55 -3.41
CA PHE A 362 -6.85 -7.56 -4.13
C PHE A 362 -5.50 -8.11 -4.61
N SER A 363 -4.73 -8.73 -3.70
CA SER A 363 -3.36 -9.20 -3.99
C SER A 363 -3.35 -10.36 -4.98
N GLU A 364 -4.29 -11.29 -4.86
CA GLU A 364 -4.42 -12.43 -5.76
C GLU A 364 -4.87 -11.99 -7.17
N ALA A 365 -5.82 -11.07 -7.26
CA ALA A 365 -6.34 -10.58 -8.53
C ALA A 365 -5.33 -9.75 -9.32
N GLY A 366 -4.52 -8.97 -8.61
CA GLY A 366 -3.55 -8.05 -9.21
C GLY A 366 -2.50 -8.73 -10.08
N GLY A 367 -2.09 -9.94 -9.75
CA GLY A 367 -1.15 -10.73 -10.54
C GLY A 367 -1.74 -11.39 -11.80
N VAL A 368 -3.06 -11.52 -11.91
CA VAL A 368 -3.73 -12.27 -12.99
C VAL A 368 -3.47 -11.69 -14.39
N PRO A 369 -3.47 -10.35 -14.61
CA PRO A 369 -3.19 -9.80 -15.94
C PRO A 369 -1.82 -10.14 -16.51
N SER A 370 -0.82 -10.40 -15.66
CA SER A 370 0.54 -10.78 -16.07
C SER A 370 0.59 -12.16 -16.74
N GLN A 371 -0.41 -13.01 -16.48
CA GLN A 371 -0.55 -14.35 -17.06
C GLN A 371 -0.95 -14.34 -18.55
N GLY A 372 -1.42 -13.19 -19.07
CA GLY A 372 -1.59 -12.97 -20.50
C GLY A 372 -2.96 -13.29 -21.09
N HIS A 373 -3.95 -13.65 -20.27
CA HIS A 373 -5.28 -14.06 -20.76
C HIS A 373 -6.41 -13.04 -20.52
N ILE A 374 -6.09 -11.85 -20.01
CA ILE A 374 -7.04 -10.75 -19.78
C ILE A 374 -6.90 -9.70 -20.88
N ALA A 375 -8.02 -9.22 -21.43
CA ALA A 375 -8.03 -8.22 -22.50
C ALA A 375 -7.99 -6.78 -21.98
N GLN A 376 -8.76 -6.49 -20.93
CA GLN A 376 -8.85 -5.17 -20.30
C GLN A 376 -9.25 -5.27 -18.85
N GLN A 377 -8.97 -4.20 -18.10
CA GLN A 377 -9.42 -4.02 -16.72
C GLN A 377 -9.43 -2.54 -16.34
N ILE A 378 -10.11 -2.20 -15.26
CA ILE A 378 -9.96 -0.93 -14.54
C ILE A 378 -9.35 -1.30 -13.20
N PHE A 379 -8.13 -0.84 -12.92
CA PHE A 379 -7.41 -1.25 -11.72
C PHE A 379 -6.36 -0.22 -11.29
N TRP A 380 -5.80 -0.35 -10.09
CA TRP A 380 -4.75 0.55 -9.60
C TRP A 380 -3.47 0.37 -10.40
N TYR A 381 -2.93 1.47 -10.93
CA TYR A 381 -1.79 1.39 -11.85
C TYR A 381 -0.48 1.05 -11.15
N THR A 382 -0.32 1.39 -9.88
CA THR A 382 0.95 1.24 -9.17
C THR A 382 1.12 -0.10 -8.46
N ALA A 383 0.05 -0.76 -8.07
CA ALA A 383 0.12 -1.98 -7.27
C ALA A 383 0.81 -3.14 -8.01
N PHE A 384 0.51 -3.33 -9.30
CA PHE A 384 0.95 -4.50 -10.07
C PHE A 384 1.64 -4.19 -11.39
N THR A 385 1.93 -2.92 -11.66
CA THR A 385 2.61 -2.51 -12.91
C THR A 385 3.98 -3.18 -13.03
N ALA A 386 4.71 -3.29 -11.94
CA ALA A 386 6.02 -3.94 -11.91
C ALA A 386 5.93 -5.43 -12.32
N ASP A 387 4.85 -6.12 -11.96
CA ASP A 387 4.63 -7.51 -12.33
C ASP A 387 4.33 -7.67 -13.82
N MET A 388 3.72 -6.67 -14.45
CA MET A 388 3.34 -6.70 -15.86
C MET A 388 4.47 -6.35 -16.84
N ILE A 389 5.66 -6.00 -16.35
CA ILE A 389 6.82 -5.65 -17.17
C ILE A 389 8.03 -6.56 -16.94
N LYS A 390 7.89 -7.61 -16.15
CA LYS A 390 8.98 -8.57 -15.89
C LYS A 390 9.40 -9.27 -17.19
N PRO A 391 10.69 -9.38 -17.48
CA PRO A 391 11.14 -10.10 -18.68
C PRO A 391 10.68 -11.55 -18.71
N GLY A 392 10.30 -12.04 -19.89
CA GLY A 392 9.96 -13.45 -20.12
C GLY A 392 8.52 -13.84 -19.78
N ILE A 393 7.68 -12.93 -19.30
CA ILE A 393 6.24 -13.19 -19.08
C ILE A 393 5.42 -12.97 -20.37
N PRO A 394 4.22 -13.57 -20.50
CA PRO A 394 3.41 -13.52 -21.73
C PRO A 394 3.03 -12.11 -22.20
N VAL A 395 2.99 -11.13 -21.30
CA VAL A 395 2.55 -9.76 -21.58
C VAL A 395 3.70 -8.78 -21.85
N VAL A 396 4.91 -9.31 -22.07
CA VAL A 396 6.08 -8.53 -22.46
C VAL A 396 6.59 -9.04 -23.80
N ASN A 397 6.94 -8.13 -24.71
CA ASN A 397 7.51 -8.45 -26.02
C ASN A 397 8.97 -8.89 -25.88
N ALA A 398 9.51 -9.51 -26.91
CA ALA A 398 10.91 -9.96 -26.94
C ALA A 398 11.92 -8.80 -26.77
N ASP A 399 11.55 -7.59 -27.17
CA ASP A 399 12.35 -6.36 -27.01
C ASP A 399 12.22 -5.73 -25.60
N GLY A 400 11.46 -6.36 -24.69
CA GLY A 400 11.22 -5.86 -23.35
C GLY A 400 10.05 -4.87 -23.24
N SER A 401 9.41 -4.48 -24.33
CA SER A 401 8.28 -3.56 -24.27
C SER A 401 7.01 -4.24 -23.75
N PRO A 402 6.20 -3.59 -22.87
CA PRO A 402 4.96 -4.18 -22.38
C PRO A 402 3.85 -4.17 -23.45
N LYS A 403 3.04 -5.24 -23.45
CA LYS A 403 1.83 -5.35 -24.30
C LYS A 403 0.64 -4.59 -23.73
N TRP A 404 0.66 -4.28 -22.43
CA TRP A 404 -0.34 -3.47 -21.77
C TRP A 404 -0.10 -1.98 -22.02
N ARG A 405 -1.21 -1.22 -22.09
CA ARG A 405 -1.21 0.24 -22.09
C ARG A 405 -2.24 0.74 -21.10
N MET A 406 -2.05 1.96 -20.61
CA MET A 406 -2.96 2.66 -19.74
C MET A 406 -3.68 3.79 -20.49
N ALA A 407 -4.90 4.06 -20.07
CA ALA A 407 -5.70 5.19 -20.52
C ALA A 407 -6.60 5.69 -19.38
N PRO A 408 -7.20 6.88 -19.48
CA PRO A 408 -8.21 7.31 -18.53
C PRO A 408 -9.36 6.31 -18.42
N SER A 409 -9.88 6.12 -17.19
CA SER A 409 -11.03 5.25 -16.95
C SER A 409 -12.26 5.69 -17.73
N PRO A 410 -13.07 4.75 -18.29
CA PRO A 410 -14.26 5.08 -19.04
C PRO A 410 -15.30 5.75 -18.14
N LYS A 411 -16.03 6.73 -18.69
CA LYS A 411 -17.04 7.49 -17.99
C LYS A 411 -18.25 6.63 -17.61
N GLY A 412 -18.62 6.62 -16.35
CA GLY A 412 -19.88 6.03 -15.88
C GLY A 412 -21.11 6.84 -16.33
N PRO A 413 -22.31 6.24 -16.31
CA PRO A 413 -23.49 6.83 -16.92
C PRO A 413 -24.07 8.05 -16.14
N TYR A 414 -23.73 8.18 -14.87
CA TYR A 414 -24.25 9.24 -13.99
C TYR A 414 -23.31 10.44 -13.87
N TRP A 415 -22.20 10.46 -14.60
CA TRP A 415 -21.31 11.60 -14.68
C TRP A 415 -21.90 12.74 -15.49
N ARG A 416 -21.93 13.95 -14.90
CA ARG A 416 -22.38 15.18 -15.58
C ARG A 416 -21.22 16.09 -15.98
N ALA A 417 -20.20 16.19 -15.14
CA ALA A 417 -19.05 17.07 -15.33
C ALA A 417 -17.76 16.28 -15.42
N GLY A 418 -17.26 16.06 -16.63
CA GLY A 418 -15.97 15.42 -16.82
C GLY A 418 -15.96 13.93 -16.42
N MET A 419 -14.75 13.38 -16.33
CA MET A 419 -14.50 11.99 -15.95
C MET A 419 -13.68 11.98 -14.67
N LYS A 420 -14.10 11.24 -13.64
CA LYS A 420 -13.25 10.92 -12.49
C LYS A 420 -12.36 9.73 -12.80
N LEU A 421 -11.17 9.75 -12.27
CA LEU A 421 -10.24 8.62 -12.39
C LEU A 421 -10.68 7.41 -11.55
N GLY A 422 -11.76 7.55 -10.77
CA GLY A 422 -12.09 6.61 -9.72
C GLY A 422 -11.26 6.93 -8.48
N TYR A 423 -10.78 5.93 -7.80
CA TYR A 423 -9.98 6.04 -6.60
C TYR A 423 -8.59 6.65 -6.85
N GLN A 424 -8.18 7.58 -5.97
CA GLN A 424 -6.82 8.08 -5.83
C GLN A 424 -6.44 8.09 -4.36
N ASP A 425 -5.29 7.53 -4.03
CA ASP A 425 -4.82 7.36 -2.66
C ASP A 425 -3.30 7.32 -2.57
N VAL A 426 -2.78 7.33 -1.35
CA VAL A 426 -1.38 7.06 -1.02
C VAL A 426 -1.31 6.04 0.11
N GLY A 427 -0.58 4.97 -0.09
CA GLY A 427 -0.08 4.16 1.01
C GLY A 427 0.96 4.96 1.77
N ALA A 428 0.83 5.04 3.09
CA ALA A 428 1.62 6.00 3.86
C ALA A 428 2.01 5.49 5.25
N TRP A 429 3.23 5.84 5.67
CA TRP A 429 3.77 5.53 6.99
C TRP A 429 2.99 6.22 8.09
N THR A 430 2.52 5.44 9.04
CA THR A 430 1.66 5.87 10.14
C THR A 430 2.23 5.41 11.49
N PHE A 431 2.04 6.21 12.54
CA PHE A 431 2.58 5.96 13.87
C PHE A 431 1.52 6.19 14.95
N MET A 432 1.52 5.33 15.99
CA MET A 432 0.60 5.48 17.11
C MET A 432 1.16 6.43 18.19
N LYS A 433 0.29 7.21 18.86
CA LYS A 433 0.68 8.13 19.93
C LYS A 433 1.26 7.43 21.16
N ASN A 434 0.68 6.28 21.52
CA ASN A 434 1.03 5.50 22.70
C ASN A 434 2.25 4.59 22.52
N SER A 435 2.89 4.57 21.34
CA SER A 435 4.09 3.77 21.13
C SER A 435 5.29 4.29 21.92
N ASN A 436 6.20 3.37 22.30
CA ASN A 436 7.45 3.73 22.97
C ASN A 436 8.22 4.77 22.14
N LYS A 437 8.66 5.85 22.80
CA LYS A 437 9.28 7.00 22.13
C LYS A 437 10.52 6.61 21.31
N ASP A 438 11.40 5.79 21.85
CA ASP A 438 12.67 5.47 21.19
C ASP A 438 12.45 4.52 20.02
N ARG A 439 11.59 3.53 20.17
CA ARG A 439 11.18 2.63 19.07
C ARG A 439 10.46 3.40 17.97
N ARG A 440 9.56 4.29 18.31
CA ARG A 440 8.87 5.18 17.36
C ARG A 440 9.83 6.10 16.60
N ASN A 441 10.81 6.70 17.30
CA ASN A 441 11.81 7.54 16.67
C ASN A 441 12.73 6.73 15.74
N ALA A 442 13.06 5.49 16.09
CA ALA A 442 13.80 4.58 15.24
C ALA A 442 12.97 4.15 14.01
N ALA A 443 11.68 3.88 14.16
CA ALA A 443 10.78 3.61 13.06
C ALA A 443 10.56 4.84 12.16
N TRP A 444 10.52 6.04 12.74
CA TRP A 444 10.47 7.30 12.00
C TRP A 444 11.74 7.52 11.14
N LEU A 445 12.92 7.15 11.65
CA LEU A 445 14.14 7.16 10.84
C LEU A 445 14.04 6.20 9.66
N TYR A 446 13.49 5.01 9.84
CA TYR A 446 13.30 4.07 8.75
C TYR A 446 12.30 4.57 7.71
N ALA A 447 11.15 5.06 8.12
CA ALA A 447 10.17 5.63 7.20
C ALA A 447 10.75 6.75 6.33
N GLN A 448 11.55 7.64 6.94
CA GLN A 448 12.25 8.68 6.17
C GLN A 448 13.34 8.11 5.25
N PHE A 449 14.03 7.05 5.67
CA PHE A 449 15.09 6.42 4.89
C PHE A 449 14.52 5.86 3.58
N VAL A 450 13.42 5.11 3.64
CA VAL A 450 12.83 4.47 2.43
C VAL A 450 12.22 5.46 1.44
N VAL A 451 11.95 6.70 1.88
CA VAL A 451 11.46 7.79 1.02
C VAL A 451 12.48 8.93 0.86
N SER A 452 13.74 8.74 1.30
CA SER A 452 14.80 9.74 1.15
C SER A 452 15.15 9.97 -0.33
N LYS A 453 15.70 11.15 -0.66
CA LYS A 453 16.12 11.45 -2.04
C LYS A 453 17.22 10.52 -2.55
N THR A 454 18.02 9.93 -1.66
CA THR A 454 18.98 8.88 -2.01
C THR A 454 18.31 7.64 -2.57
N VAL A 455 17.15 7.26 -2.02
CA VAL A 455 16.51 5.95 -2.23
C VAL A 455 15.28 6.02 -3.14
N SER A 456 14.54 7.13 -3.12
CA SER A 456 13.17 7.22 -3.67
C SER A 456 13.10 6.92 -5.17
N LEU A 457 14.04 7.41 -5.98
CA LEU A 457 14.06 7.13 -7.42
C LEU A 457 14.28 5.63 -7.69
N LYS A 458 15.22 4.99 -7.00
CA LYS A 458 15.43 3.54 -7.13
C LYS A 458 14.19 2.75 -6.72
N LYS A 459 13.55 3.14 -5.61
CA LYS A 459 12.29 2.53 -5.15
C LYS A 459 11.18 2.72 -6.19
N THR A 460 11.04 3.92 -6.75
CA THR A 460 10.12 4.21 -7.85
C THR A 460 10.33 3.26 -9.04
N LEU A 461 11.56 3.03 -9.44
CA LEU A 461 11.88 2.11 -10.56
C LEU A 461 11.58 0.64 -10.23
N LYS A 462 11.55 0.26 -8.94
CA LYS A 462 11.19 -1.10 -8.50
C LYS A 462 9.68 -1.33 -8.44
N GLY A 463 8.93 -0.38 -7.86
CA GLY A 463 7.49 -0.48 -7.68
C GLY A 463 6.66 0.24 -8.73
N LEU A 464 7.29 1.07 -9.57
CA LEU A 464 6.66 1.96 -10.55
C LEU A 464 5.62 2.91 -9.93
N THR A 465 5.90 3.36 -8.71
CA THR A 465 5.06 4.29 -7.97
C THR A 465 5.89 5.48 -7.48
N PRO A 466 5.96 6.58 -8.24
CA PRO A 466 6.69 7.76 -7.81
C PRO A 466 6.02 8.41 -6.60
N ILE A 467 6.83 8.75 -5.60
CA ILE A 467 6.34 9.39 -4.38
C ILE A 467 6.84 10.84 -4.26
N ARG A 468 7.86 11.20 -5.02
CA ARG A 468 8.41 12.55 -5.10
C ARG A 468 8.24 13.13 -6.49
N LYS A 469 8.00 14.44 -6.55
CA LYS A 469 7.97 15.19 -7.83
C LYS A 469 9.33 15.15 -8.52
N SER A 470 10.41 15.13 -7.74
CA SER A 470 11.77 15.04 -8.24
C SER A 470 12.12 13.66 -8.84
N ASP A 471 11.30 12.62 -8.65
CA ASP A 471 11.48 11.29 -9.23
C ASP A 471 10.83 11.14 -10.62
N ILE A 472 10.12 12.16 -11.10
CA ILE A 472 9.42 12.21 -12.40
C ILE A 472 10.22 13.03 -13.39
#